data_dd0658be9a3407e8158f8692dd61b97c
#
_entry.id   dd0658be9a3407e8158f8692dd61b97c
#
_cell.length_a   1.000
_cell.length_b   1.000
_cell.length_c   1.000
_cell.angle_alpha   90.00
_cell.angle_beta   90.00
_cell.angle_gamma   90.00
#
_symmetry.space_group_name_H-M   'P 1'
#
loop_
_entity.id
_entity.type
_entity.pdbx_description
1 polymer ?
#
loop_
_entity_poly.entity_id
_entity_poly.type
_entity_poly.pdbx_seq_one_letter_code
_entity_poly.pdbx_strand_id
1 'polypeptide(L)'
;MLRKPNSTKRLIIKRGHLSDSIMATVRLNQKSRALTRSVPDSFHSALANYFGSGPTDIDLARTQHNEYCEAMRACGIEVTVLPADENHPDCIFVEDQAVIIDGHVLLPVPGHPSRVNEQPPIADYLIEKMGGAQICRMSGDARMDGGDILRLGDLFFVGRSSRTNDEGIKELE
;
A
#
# COMPACT_ATOMS: atom_id res chain seq x y z
N MET A 1 25.73 -20.24 17.89
CA MET A 1 24.36 -20.71 18.24
C MET A 1 23.38 -19.67 17.77
N LEU A 2 22.92 -19.76 16.51
CA LEU A 2 22.07 -18.78 15.83
C LEU A 2 20.61 -19.03 16.25
N ARG A 3 20.01 -18.09 16.97
CA ARG A 3 18.57 -18.12 17.26
C ARG A 3 17.81 -17.84 15.96
N LYS A 4 17.01 -18.82 15.51
CA LYS A 4 16.04 -18.66 14.43
C LYS A 4 14.98 -17.61 14.85
N PRO A 5 14.59 -16.67 14.00
CA PRO A 5 13.46 -15.81 14.28
C PRO A 5 12.19 -16.66 14.23
N ASN A 6 11.47 -16.69 15.33
CA ASN A 6 10.19 -17.40 15.48
C ASN A 6 9.08 -16.45 14.97
N SER A 7 8.97 -16.25 13.66
CA SER A 7 7.80 -15.62 13.06
C SER A 7 6.97 -16.70 12.37
N THR A 8 6.00 -17.22 13.08
CA THR A 8 4.96 -18.05 12.46
C THR A 8 4.11 -17.14 11.56
N LYS A 9 4.47 -17.06 10.28
CA LYS A 9 3.65 -16.37 9.27
C LYS A 9 2.34 -17.15 9.16
N ARG A 10 1.27 -16.60 9.71
CA ARG A 10 -0.08 -17.17 9.58
C ARG A 10 -0.73 -16.54 8.36
N LEU A 11 -0.97 -17.33 7.34
CA LEU A 11 -1.74 -16.93 6.17
C LEU A 11 -3.23 -17.07 6.51
N ILE A 12 -3.99 -15.98 6.43
CA ILE A 12 -5.44 -15.98 6.61
C ILE A 12 -6.06 -15.78 5.22
N ILE A 13 -6.88 -16.74 4.80
CA ILE A 13 -7.62 -16.68 3.53
C ILE A 13 -9.06 -16.29 3.86
N LYS A 14 -9.54 -15.19 3.26
CA LYS A 14 -10.92 -14.74 3.42
C LYS A 14 -11.61 -14.58 2.07
N ARG A 15 -12.88 -14.90 2.06
CA ARG A 15 -13.76 -14.74 0.90
C ARG A 15 -14.61 -13.47 1.10
N GLY A 16 -14.47 -12.50 0.20
CA GLY A 16 -15.36 -11.35 0.14
C GLY A 16 -16.75 -11.77 -0.35
N HIS A 17 -17.82 -11.27 0.28
CA HIS A 17 -19.19 -11.48 -0.20
C HIS A 17 -19.52 -10.39 -1.22
N LEU A 18 -19.62 -10.76 -2.49
CA LEU A 18 -20.21 -9.94 -3.54
C LEU A 18 -21.14 -10.78 -4.39
N SER A 19 -22.36 -10.27 -4.60
CA SER A 19 -23.38 -10.92 -5.44
C SER A 19 -22.95 -10.94 -6.91
N ASP A 20 -22.95 -12.13 -7.50
CA ASP A 20 -22.27 -12.52 -8.72
C ASP A 20 -22.84 -11.98 -10.05
N SER A 21 -23.79 -11.03 -10.10
CA SER A 21 -24.54 -10.91 -11.35
C SER A 21 -24.49 -9.57 -12.10
N ILE A 22 -24.00 -8.49 -11.52
CA ILE A 22 -24.14 -7.15 -12.16
C ILE A 22 -22.81 -6.45 -12.47
N MET A 23 -21.70 -6.88 -11.91
CA MET A 23 -20.43 -6.16 -11.95
C MET A 23 -19.51 -6.41 -13.16
N ALA A 24 -19.72 -7.46 -13.92
CA ALA A 24 -18.83 -7.79 -15.04
C ALA A 24 -18.93 -6.79 -16.22
N THR A 25 -20.06 -6.13 -16.40
CA THR A 25 -20.32 -5.29 -17.60
C THR A 25 -19.87 -3.82 -17.42
N VAL A 26 -19.73 -3.33 -16.21
CA VAL A 26 -19.43 -1.89 -15.95
C VAL A 26 -17.92 -1.59 -15.95
N ARG A 27 -17.07 -2.58 -15.76
CA ARG A 27 -15.61 -2.36 -15.62
C ARG A 27 -14.84 -2.13 -16.92
N LEU A 28 -15.43 -2.35 -18.09
CA LEU A 28 -14.73 -2.27 -19.38
C LEU A 28 -14.37 -0.86 -19.86
N ASN A 29 -14.78 0.21 -19.18
CA ASN A 29 -14.55 1.60 -19.62
C ASN A 29 -13.83 2.52 -18.61
N GLN A 30 -13.42 2.04 -17.45
CA GLN A 30 -12.59 2.86 -16.55
C GLN A 30 -11.12 2.59 -16.82
N LYS A 31 -10.39 3.63 -17.23
CA LYS A 31 -8.92 3.58 -17.30
C LYS A 31 -8.36 3.19 -15.93
N SER A 32 -7.49 2.20 -15.91
CA SER A 32 -6.73 1.88 -14.70
C SER A 32 -5.91 3.09 -14.28
N ARG A 33 -5.87 3.35 -12.98
CA ARG A 33 -5.12 4.46 -12.39
C ARG A 33 -4.15 3.93 -11.35
N ALA A 34 -2.99 4.55 -11.26
CA ALA A 34 -2.00 4.27 -10.24
C ALA A 34 -1.60 5.58 -9.54
N LEU A 35 -1.42 5.49 -8.24
CA LEU A 35 -0.85 6.54 -7.41
C LEU A 35 0.54 6.10 -6.95
N THR A 36 1.52 6.95 -7.17
CA THR A 36 2.89 6.76 -6.70
C THR A 36 3.36 8.03 -6.00
N ARG A 37 4.53 8.00 -5.42
CA ARG A 37 5.17 9.16 -4.79
C ARG A 37 6.64 9.20 -5.16
N SER A 38 7.19 10.41 -5.39
CA SER A 38 8.58 10.60 -5.73
C SER A 38 9.53 10.14 -4.62
N VAL A 39 10.72 9.69 -4.99
CA VAL A 39 11.77 9.27 -4.07
C VAL A 39 12.35 10.51 -3.36
N PRO A 40 12.29 10.59 -2.01
CA PRO A 40 12.87 11.69 -1.24
C PRO A 40 14.40 11.60 -1.18
N ASP A 41 15.09 12.71 -0.91
CA ASP A 41 16.54 12.69 -0.60
C ASP A 41 16.82 11.88 0.66
N SER A 42 15.90 11.89 1.62
CA SER A 42 15.98 11.14 2.87
C SER A 42 15.83 9.61 2.70
N PHE A 43 15.55 9.09 1.51
CA PHE A 43 15.32 7.66 1.26
C PHE A 43 16.49 6.76 1.70
N HIS A 44 17.72 7.29 1.79
CA HIS A 44 18.85 6.55 2.36
C HIS A 44 18.65 6.15 3.84
N SER A 45 17.70 6.79 4.53
CA SER A 45 17.33 6.50 5.92
C SER A 45 16.05 5.67 6.05
N ALA A 46 15.50 5.16 4.92
CA ALA A 46 14.31 4.32 4.90
C ALA A 46 14.53 3.01 5.68
N LEU A 47 13.45 2.41 6.13
CA LEU A 47 13.46 1.18 6.91
C LEU A 47 13.93 0.00 6.04
N ALA A 48 15.16 -0.46 6.24
CA ALA A 48 15.81 -1.51 5.45
C ALA A 48 16.02 -2.79 6.26
N ASN A 49 14.96 -3.34 6.84
CA ASN A 49 15.08 -4.53 7.72
C ASN A 49 15.41 -5.83 6.96
N TYR A 50 15.26 -5.85 5.63
CA TYR A 50 15.31 -7.08 4.84
C TYR A 50 16.30 -7.04 3.67
N PHE A 51 16.77 -5.89 3.26
CA PHE A 51 17.56 -5.71 2.04
C PHE A 51 18.84 -4.93 2.30
N GLY A 52 19.98 -5.62 2.21
CA GLY A 52 21.28 -5.05 2.05
C GLY A 52 21.78 -4.10 3.15
N SER A 53 23.08 -3.96 3.24
CA SER A 53 23.77 -3.04 4.18
C SER A 53 24.67 -2.07 3.42
N GLY A 54 24.32 -1.70 2.21
CA GLY A 54 25.09 -0.74 1.39
C GLY A 54 24.48 0.65 1.40
N PRO A 55 25.23 1.69 1.02
CA PRO A 55 24.67 3.02 0.81
C PRO A 55 23.62 2.97 -0.31
N THR A 56 22.47 3.60 -0.08
CA THR A 56 21.43 3.74 -1.10
C THR A 56 21.84 4.79 -2.13
N ASP A 57 21.86 4.40 -3.40
CA ASP A 57 22.03 5.33 -4.51
C ASP A 57 20.68 5.98 -4.84
N ILE A 58 20.50 7.22 -4.41
CA ILE A 58 19.25 7.98 -4.58
C ILE A 58 18.97 8.29 -6.04
N ASP A 59 19.99 8.62 -6.84
CA ASP A 59 19.82 8.94 -8.25
C ASP A 59 19.42 7.70 -9.04
N LEU A 60 20.00 6.56 -8.72
CA LEU A 60 19.56 5.27 -9.29
C LEU A 60 18.15 4.93 -8.88
N ALA A 61 17.78 5.11 -7.60
CA ALA A 61 16.43 4.86 -7.13
C ALA A 61 15.39 5.74 -7.83
N ARG A 62 15.69 7.02 -8.06
CA ARG A 62 14.86 7.95 -8.84
C ARG A 62 14.71 7.52 -10.29
N THR A 63 15.83 7.11 -10.90
CA THR A 63 15.82 6.61 -12.29
C THR A 63 14.91 5.39 -12.41
N GLN A 64 15.08 4.40 -11.54
CA GLN A 64 14.25 3.19 -11.53
C GLN A 64 12.77 3.48 -11.26
N HIS A 65 12.46 4.38 -10.33
CA HIS A 65 11.09 4.80 -10.06
C HIS A 65 10.45 5.48 -11.28
N ASN A 66 11.18 6.34 -11.97
CA ASN A 66 10.70 6.98 -13.19
C ASN A 66 10.44 5.94 -14.30
N GLU A 67 11.36 5.00 -14.51
CA GLU A 67 11.18 3.90 -15.47
C GLU A 67 9.97 3.04 -15.14
N TYR A 68 9.74 2.75 -13.85
CA TYR A 68 8.55 2.04 -13.39
C TYR A 68 7.26 2.82 -13.73
N CYS A 69 7.22 4.12 -13.48
CA CYS A 69 6.08 4.97 -13.83
C CYS A 69 5.83 4.99 -15.34
N GLU A 70 6.90 5.09 -16.17
CA GLU A 70 6.76 5.07 -17.62
C GLU A 70 6.29 3.69 -18.14
N ALA A 71 6.76 2.60 -17.54
CA ALA A 71 6.28 1.26 -17.88
C ALA A 71 4.78 1.11 -17.62
N MET A 72 4.27 1.62 -16.49
CA MET A 72 2.83 1.64 -16.21
C MET A 72 2.07 2.48 -17.23
N ARG A 73 2.57 3.67 -17.61
CA ARG A 73 1.96 4.53 -18.64
C ARG A 73 1.93 3.82 -20.00
N ALA A 74 2.99 3.13 -20.37
CA ALA A 74 3.05 2.33 -21.60
C ALA A 74 2.02 1.21 -21.62
N CYS A 75 1.61 0.69 -20.45
CA CYS A 75 0.51 -0.27 -20.30
C CYS A 75 -0.88 0.41 -20.30
N GLY A 76 -0.98 1.71 -20.56
CA GLY A 76 -2.25 2.44 -20.61
C GLY A 76 -2.79 2.85 -19.24
N ILE A 77 -2.00 2.77 -18.20
CA ILE A 77 -2.35 3.18 -16.82
C ILE A 77 -2.12 4.69 -16.69
N GLU A 78 -3.09 5.40 -16.15
CA GLU A 78 -2.93 6.80 -15.77
C GLU A 78 -2.18 6.88 -14.44
N VAL A 79 -0.95 7.40 -14.46
CA VAL A 79 -0.07 7.44 -13.28
C VAL A 79 0.00 8.87 -12.73
N THR A 80 -0.41 9.02 -11.48
CA THR A 80 -0.20 10.24 -10.69
C THR A 80 0.99 10.03 -9.75
N VAL A 81 1.91 11.00 -9.73
CA VAL A 81 3.08 10.99 -8.84
C VAL A 81 2.93 12.13 -7.84
N LEU A 82 2.78 11.82 -6.56
CA LEU A 82 2.79 12.82 -5.49
C LEU A 82 4.23 13.33 -5.25
N PRO A 83 4.38 14.55 -4.73
CA PRO A 83 5.69 15.06 -4.32
C PRO A 83 6.35 14.18 -3.26
N ALA A 84 7.68 14.13 -3.27
CA ALA A 84 8.46 13.53 -2.20
C ALA A 84 8.18 14.21 -0.84
N ASP A 85 8.42 13.48 0.24
CA ASP A 85 8.30 14.00 1.61
C ASP A 85 9.60 13.70 2.36
N GLU A 86 10.40 14.73 2.54
CA GLU A 86 11.72 14.59 3.16
C GLU A 86 11.67 14.22 4.65
N ASN A 87 10.52 14.40 5.29
CA ASN A 87 10.32 14.00 6.69
C ASN A 87 10.00 12.51 6.83
N HIS A 88 9.66 11.84 5.72
CA HIS A 88 9.23 10.45 5.71
C HIS A 88 10.00 9.66 4.64
N PRO A 89 11.17 9.09 4.99
CA PRO A 89 12.02 8.36 4.05
C PRO A 89 11.34 7.23 3.28
N ASP A 90 10.35 6.58 3.91
CA ASP A 90 9.60 5.45 3.33
C ASP A 90 8.36 5.89 2.53
N CYS A 91 8.16 7.18 2.29
CA CYS A 91 6.93 7.72 1.69
C CYS A 91 6.66 7.24 0.25
N ILE A 92 7.65 6.68 -0.42
CA ILE A 92 7.51 6.08 -1.74
C ILE A 92 6.61 4.83 -1.74
N PHE A 93 6.53 4.11 -0.62
CA PHE A 93 5.75 2.89 -0.47
C PHE A 93 4.27 3.20 -0.19
N VAL A 94 3.60 3.77 -1.19
CA VAL A 94 2.21 4.23 -1.12
C VAL A 94 1.22 3.10 -0.85
N GLU A 95 1.53 1.89 -1.32
CA GLU A 95 0.72 0.69 -1.14
C GLU A 95 0.47 0.34 0.33
N ASP A 96 1.38 0.72 1.23
CA ASP A 96 1.22 0.47 2.67
C ASP A 96 0.19 1.40 3.33
N GLN A 97 -0.12 2.53 2.70
CA GLN A 97 -0.89 3.62 3.27
C GLN A 97 -2.37 3.61 2.92
N ALA A 98 -2.78 2.81 1.93
CA ALA A 98 -4.17 2.70 1.51
C ALA A 98 -4.44 1.36 0.82
N VAL A 99 -5.58 0.76 1.15
CA VAL A 99 -6.09 -0.46 0.50
C VAL A 99 -7.36 -0.11 -0.25
N ILE A 100 -7.38 -0.35 -1.56
CA ILE A 100 -8.52 -0.02 -2.43
C ILE A 100 -9.18 -1.30 -2.89
N ILE A 101 -10.47 -1.45 -2.57
CA ILE A 101 -11.25 -2.64 -2.88
C ILE A 101 -12.62 -2.20 -3.40
N ASP A 102 -12.88 -2.45 -4.69
CA ASP A 102 -14.21 -2.29 -5.30
C ASP A 102 -14.88 -0.93 -5.00
N GLY A 103 -14.11 0.17 -5.07
CA GLY A 103 -14.58 1.52 -4.81
C GLY A 103 -14.61 1.92 -3.33
N HIS A 104 -14.18 1.05 -2.44
CA HIS A 104 -13.94 1.35 -1.03
C HIS A 104 -12.46 1.61 -0.80
N VAL A 105 -12.16 2.49 0.11
CA VAL A 105 -10.79 2.78 0.55
C VAL A 105 -10.68 2.50 2.04
N LEU A 106 -9.81 1.58 2.42
CA LEU A 106 -9.39 1.42 3.81
C LEU A 106 -8.07 2.17 3.99
N LEU A 107 -8.04 3.09 4.95
CA LEU A 107 -6.83 3.78 5.38
C LEU A 107 -6.33 3.08 6.65
N PRO A 108 -5.32 2.21 6.53
CA PRO A 108 -4.80 1.47 7.67
C PRO A 108 -4.02 2.38 8.63
N VAL A 109 -3.79 1.92 9.84
CA VAL A 109 -2.77 2.50 10.71
C VAL A 109 -1.48 1.74 10.44
N PRO A 110 -0.44 2.37 9.86
CA PRO A 110 0.82 1.70 9.54
C PRO A 110 1.45 1.01 10.75
N GLY A 111 2.01 -0.17 10.54
CA GLY A 111 2.61 -0.95 11.61
C GLY A 111 3.87 -0.35 12.22
N HIS A 112 4.59 0.51 11.49
CA HIS A 112 5.74 1.22 12.04
C HIS A 112 5.39 2.67 12.40
N PRO A 113 5.72 3.14 13.63
CA PRO A 113 5.34 4.47 14.10
C PRO A 113 5.85 5.62 13.24
N SER A 114 7.04 5.52 12.63
CA SER A 114 7.61 6.56 11.77
C SER A 114 6.78 6.80 10.50
N ARG A 115 5.91 5.86 10.10
CA ARG A 115 5.16 5.91 8.85
C ARG A 115 3.73 6.44 9.01
N VAL A 116 3.26 6.64 10.25
CA VAL A 116 1.86 7.04 10.51
C VAL A 116 1.50 8.36 9.82
N ASN A 117 2.42 9.30 9.75
CA ASN A 117 2.18 10.63 9.17
C ASN A 117 2.42 10.71 7.65
N GLU A 118 2.75 9.61 6.99
CA GLU A 118 2.86 9.55 5.52
C GLU A 118 1.49 9.59 4.83
N GLN A 119 0.45 9.14 5.52
CA GLN A 119 -0.88 8.86 4.97
C GLN A 119 -1.69 10.10 4.53
N PRO A 120 -1.68 11.27 5.21
CA PRO A 120 -2.60 12.36 4.90
C PRO A 120 -2.62 12.79 3.43
N PRO A 121 -1.48 13.04 2.74
CA PRO A 121 -1.51 13.44 1.32
C PRO A 121 -2.10 12.38 0.39
N ILE A 122 -1.96 11.10 0.75
CA ILE A 122 -2.52 9.96 0.00
C ILE A 122 -4.03 9.92 0.20
N ALA A 123 -4.48 10.07 1.46
CA ALA A 123 -5.89 10.11 1.81
C ALA A 123 -6.61 11.28 1.11
N ASP A 124 -6.02 12.48 1.13
CA ASP A 124 -6.58 13.67 0.48
C ASP A 124 -6.74 13.47 -1.02
N TYR A 125 -5.71 12.92 -1.69
CA TYR A 125 -5.79 12.56 -3.10
C TYR A 125 -6.90 11.56 -3.39
N LEU A 126 -7.01 10.50 -2.61
CA LEU A 126 -8.03 9.47 -2.81
C LEU A 126 -9.44 10.00 -2.58
N ILE A 127 -9.64 10.85 -1.56
CA ILE A 127 -10.92 11.53 -1.29
C ILE A 127 -11.32 12.39 -2.49
N GLU A 128 -10.38 13.19 -3.01
CA GLU A 128 -10.65 14.07 -4.16
C GLU A 128 -10.99 13.27 -5.44
N LYS A 129 -10.22 12.22 -5.73
CA LYS A 129 -10.28 11.54 -7.04
C LYS A 129 -11.29 10.41 -7.12
N MET A 130 -11.66 9.82 -5.99
CA MET A 130 -12.59 8.70 -5.96
C MET A 130 -14.04 9.09 -5.70
N GLY A 131 -14.34 10.38 -5.59
CA GLY A 131 -15.62 11.03 -5.44
C GLY A 131 -16.79 10.10 -5.11
N GLY A 132 -17.21 10.01 -3.85
CA GLY A 132 -18.26 9.08 -3.40
C GLY A 132 -17.75 7.67 -3.02
N ALA A 133 -16.44 7.40 -3.07
CA ALA A 133 -15.88 6.22 -2.47
C ALA A 133 -16.13 6.21 -0.97
N GLN A 134 -16.45 5.04 -0.44
CA GLN A 134 -16.56 4.87 0.99
C GLN A 134 -15.15 4.80 1.60
N ILE A 135 -14.81 5.76 2.43
CA ILE A 135 -13.53 5.84 3.12
C ILE A 135 -13.70 5.30 4.53
N CYS A 136 -13.01 4.20 4.82
CA CYS A 136 -12.91 3.61 6.15
C CYS A 136 -11.53 3.88 6.72
N ARG A 137 -11.42 4.12 8.02
CA ARG A 137 -10.14 4.32 8.71
C ARG A 137 -10.01 3.29 9.82
N MET A 138 -8.89 2.60 9.86
CA MET A 138 -8.55 1.76 11.00
C MET A 138 -8.38 2.61 12.27
N SER A 139 -8.66 2.02 13.42
CA SER A 139 -8.64 2.70 14.71
C SER A 139 -8.07 1.83 15.82
N GLY A 140 -7.95 2.40 17.01
CA GLY A 140 -7.51 1.71 18.21
C GLY A 140 -6.14 1.05 18.05
N ASP A 141 -6.08 -0.24 18.40
CA ASP A 141 -4.84 -1.04 18.35
C ASP A 141 -4.62 -1.75 17.01
N ALA A 142 -5.53 -1.61 16.04
CA ALA A 142 -5.39 -2.17 14.71
C ALA A 142 -4.16 -1.59 13.99
N ARG A 143 -3.31 -2.46 13.45
CA ARG A 143 -2.13 -2.10 12.66
C ARG A 143 -2.08 -2.95 11.41
N MET A 144 -1.79 -2.29 10.28
CA MET A 144 -1.68 -2.96 9.00
C MET A 144 -0.85 -2.13 8.03
N ASP A 145 0.07 -2.79 7.32
CA ASP A 145 0.66 -2.27 6.11
C ASP A 145 -0.07 -2.91 4.91
N GLY A 146 -0.51 -2.10 3.95
CA GLY A 146 -1.24 -2.61 2.78
C GLY A 146 -0.43 -3.59 1.93
N GLY A 147 0.91 -3.50 1.99
CA GLY A 147 1.82 -4.46 1.36
C GLY A 147 1.74 -5.89 1.92
N ASP A 148 1.14 -6.08 3.10
CA ASP A 148 0.85 -7.41 3.65
C ASP A 148 -0.43 -8.05 3.06
N ILE A 149 -1.12 -7.38 2.13
CA ILE A 149 -2.37 -7.84 1.52
C ILE A 149 -2.13 -8.21 0.06
N LEU A 150 -2.51 -9.42 -0.31
CA LEU A 150 -2.59 -9.88 -1.70
C LEU A 150 -4.04 -10.20 -2.05
N ARG A 151 -4.58 -9.56 -3.10
CA ARG A 151 -5.89 -9.87 -3.65
C ARG A 151 -5.78 -10.76 -4.89
N LEU A 152 -6.54 -11.84 -4.91
CA LEU A 152 -6.70 -12.71 -6.07
C LEU A 152 -8.20 -12.96 -6.31
N GLY A 153 -8.79 -12.24 -7.25
CA GLY A 153 -10.25 -12.24 -7.44
C GLY A 153 -10.98 -11.77 -6.18
N ASP A 154 -11.80 -12.65 -5.62
CA ASP A 154 -12.56 -12.39 -4.39
C ASP A 154 -11.86 -12.90 -3.12
N LEU A 155 -10.64 -13.40 -3.26
CA LEU A 155 -9.85 -13.90 -2.14
C LEU A 155 -8.83 -12.85 -1.69
N PHE A 156 -8.72 -12.68 -0.39
CA PHE A 156 -7.69 -11.87 0.25
C PHE A 156 -6.77 -12.76 1.06
N PHE A 157 -5.48 -12.62 0.79
CA PHE A 157 -4.42 -13.25 1.54
C PHE A 157 -3.76 -12.16 2.38
N VAL A 158 -3.80 -12.29 3.69
CA VAL A 158 -3.23 -11.29 4.60
C VAL A 158 -2.09 -11.91 5.39
N GLY A 159 -0.91 -11.32 5.28
CA GLY A 159 0.28 -11.71 6.01
C GLY A 159 0.27 -11.11 7.41
N ARG A 160 0.20 -11.95 8.46
CA ARG A 160 0.49 -11.48 9.82
C ARG A 160 2.00 -11.25 9.94
N SER A 161 2.39 -10.03 10.31
CA SER A 161 3.79 -9.63 10.36
C SER A 161 4.08 -8.76 11.60
N SER A 162 5.25 -8.17 11.68
CA SER A 162 5.55 -7.11 12.66
C SER A 162 4.83 -5.79 12.35
N ARG A 163 4.23 -5.68 11.16
CA ARG A 163 3.51 -4.49 10.66
C ARG A 163 2.00 -4.67 10.67
N THR A 164 1.52 -5.92 10.61
CA THR A 164 0.09 -6.26 10.56
C THR A 164 -0.24 -7.20 11.71
N ASN A 165 -1.14 -6.75 12.60
CA ASN A 165 -1.59 -7.51 13.75
C ASN A 165 -2.98 -8.14 13.55
N ASP A 166 -3.42 -8.93 14.52
CA ASP A 166 -4.71 -9.63 14.44
C ASP A 166 -5.90 -8.65 14.49
N GLU A 167 -5.75 -7.51 15.16
CA GLU A 167 -6.77 -6.45 15.21
C GLU A 167 -6.94 -5.79 13.84
N GLY A 168 -5.82 -5.48 13.13
CA GLY A 168 -5.85 -4.95 11.76
C GLY A 168 -6.49 -5.92 10.79
N ILE A 169 -6.20 -7.22 10.92
CA ILE A 169 -6.82 -8.25 10.07
C ILE A 169 -8.33 -8.32 10.30
N LYS A 170 -8.80 -8.16 11.52
CA LYS A 170 -10.25 -8.15 11.84
C LYS A 170 -10.96 -6.94 11.26
N GLU A 171 -10.34 -5.75 11.28
CA GLU A 171 -10.94 -4.55 10.71
C GLU A 171 -11.01 -4.57 9.17
N LEU A 172 -10.23 -5.41 8.51
CA LEU A 172 -10.32 -5.62 7.06
C LEU A 172 -11.56 -6.47 6.69
N GLU A 173 -12.13 -7.22 7.63
CA GLU A 173 -13.32 -8.07 7.44
C GLU A 173 -14.60 -7.28 7.30
#